data_5317d8aec441079243ca95ff23f8dce1
#
_entry.id   5317d8aec441079243ca95ff23f8dce1
#
_cell.length_a   1.000
_cell.length_b   1.000
_cell.length_c   1.000
_cell.angle_alpha   90.00
_cell.angle_beta   90.00
_cell.angle_gamma   90.00
#
_symmetry.space_group_name_H-M   'P 1'
#
loop_
_entity.id
_entity.type
_entity.pdbx_description
1 polymer ?
#
loop_
_entity_poly.entity_id
_entity_poly.type
_entity_poly.pdbx_seq_one_letter_code
_entity_poly.pdbx_strand_id
1 'polypeptide(L)'
;MASRPQNIGIKAIEIYFPSQYVEQSELEKFDGVSAGKYTIGLGQTKMSFCDDREDIYSFSLTVVSKLLKNYNVDTNSIGRLEVGTETILDKSKSVKSVLMQLFGDNTNIEGVDTVNACYGGTNAVFNTVNWIESSGWDGRDGIVVAGDIALYAKGNARPTGGAGAVALLIGPDAPIVIEPGLRGSYMQHAYDFYKPDLTSEYPYVDGHYSVNCYTKALDSAYRAYCKREAFLSKAATNGHTNGSAVESGLPKTPLDRFDYLAFHAPTCKLVAKSYARLLYHDYLADPESPAFADVPPEVRDMDYEKSLTDKVVEKTFMTLTKKRFQERVNPSIQVATMCGNMYCASVWGGLASLVSHVDPANLLGKRIGLFSYGSGLAASFCSFRVVGSTEQISKVLDIPNRLVASRRAVPPEAYDAMCDLRKKAHLQKDYKPEGEVSTILPGTYYLENIDDMFKRFYSVKA
;
A
#
# COMPACT_ATOMS: atom_id res chain seq x y z
N MET A 1 -33.02 5.38 18.00
CA MET A 1 -31.99 5.09 16.98
C MET A 1 -30.66 5.13 17.68
N ALA A 2 -29.82 4.12 17.53
CA ALA A 2 -28.46 4.17 18.02
C ALA A 2 -27.73 5.38 17.39
N SER A 3 -26.91 6.09 18.16
CA SER A 3 -26.09 7.17 17.60
C SER A 3 -25.17 6.61 16.52
N ARG A 4 -24.97 7.36 15.43
CA ARG A 4 -24.00 6.95 14.39
C ARG A 4 -22.62 6.81 15.00
N PRO A 5 -21.86 5.76 14.63
CA PRO A 5 -20.48 5.62 15.10
C PRO A 5 -19.65 6.85 14.71
N GLN A 6 -18.75 7.25 15.60
CA GLN A 6 -17.88 8.41 15.40
C GLN A 6 -16.43 7.96 15.23
N ASN A 7 -15.61 8.81 14.61
CA ASN A 7 -14.19 8.57 14.48
C ASN A 7 -13.86 7.20 13.89
N ILE A 8 -14.58 6.83 12.80
CA ILE A 8 -14.33 5.56 12.11
C ILE A 8 -12.97 5.63 11.44
N GLY A 9 -12.14 4.63 11.69
CA GLY A 9 -10.79 4.60 11.14
C GLY A 9 -10.00 3.38 11.58
N ILE A 10 -8.70 3.51 11.59
CA ILE A 10 -7.74 2.45 11.87
C ILE A 10 -7.40 2.44 13.36
N LYS A 11 -7.72 1.35 14.05
CA LYS A 11 -7.47 1.10 15.47
C LYS A 11 -6.15 0.39 15.71
N ALA A 12 -5.75 -0.48 14.77
CA ALA A 12 -4.52 -1.26 14.84
C ALA A 12 -3.98 -1.57 13.43
N ILE A 13 -2.67 -1.75 13.33
CA ILE A 13 -1.97 -2.12 12.10
C ILE A 13 -0.95 -3.21 12.42
N GLU A 14 -0.94 -4.28 11.64
CA GLU A 14 0.13 -5.26 11.61
C GLU A 14 0.65 -5.40 10.18
N ILE A 15 1.94 -5.69 10.02
CA ILE A 15 2.57 -5.89 8.73
C ILE A 15 3.41 -7.17 8.73
N TYR A 16 3.39 -7.87 7.63
CA TYR A 16 4.27 -9.00 7.36
C TYR A 16 5.06 -8.75 6.06
N PHE A 17 6.34 -9.04 6.09
CA PHE A 17 7.19 -9.16 4.91
C PHE A 17 8.15 -10.34 5.11
N PRO A 18 8.52 -11.06 4.02
CA PRO A 18 9.40 -12.22 4.09
C PRO A 18 10.76 -11.92 4.70
N SER A 19 11.37 -12.95 5.27
CA SER A 19 12.70 -12.86 5.90
C SER A 19 13.83 -12.65 4.91
N GLN A 20 13.63 -12.96 3.64
CA GLN A 20 14.65 -12.93 2.62
C GLN A 20 14.50 -11.73 1.69
N TYR A 21 15.63 -11.20 1.24
CA TYR A 21 15.67 -10.16 0.24
C TYR A 21 16.93 -10.25 -0.61
N VAL A 22 16.86 -9.73 -1.83
CA VAL A 22 18.02 -9.48 -2.67
C VAL A 22 18.37 -7.99 -2.62
N GLU A 23 19.67 -7.67 -2.53
CA GLU A 23 20.14 -6.30 -2.66
C GLU A 23 20.01 -5.84 -4.12
N GLN A 24 19.41 -4.68 -4.36
CA GLN A 24 19.24 -4.14 -5.71
C GLN A 24 20.58 -3.87 -6.41
N SER A 25 21.60 -3.49 -5.65
CA SER A 25 22.96 -3.29 -6.18
C SER A 25 23.62 -4.60 -6.65
N GLU A 26 23.33 -5.72 -5.99
CA GLU A 26 23.81 -7.03 -6.45
C GLU A 26 23.00 -7.53 -7.65
N LEU A 27 21.70 -7.23 -7.66
CA LEU A 27 20.84 -7.54 -8.82
C LEU A 27 21.25 -6.75 -10.07
N GLU A 28 21.67 -5.47 -9.92
CA GLU A 28 22.24 -4.67 -11.01
C GLU A 28 23.45 -5.36 -11.66
N LYS A 29 24.37 -5.86 -10.84
CA LYS A 29 25.57 -6.60 -11.30
C LYS A 29 25.18 -7.90 -11.99
N PHE A 30 24.30 -8.67 -11.38
CA PHE A 30 23.83 -9.95 -11.89
C PHE A 30 23.11 -9.82 -13.24
N ASP A 31 22.28 -8.78 -13.40
CA ASP A 31 21.57 -8.49 -14.64
C ASP A 31 22.45 -7.81 -15.71
N GLY A 32 23.72 -7.47 -15.39
CA GLY A 32 24.63 -6.81 -16.30
C GLY A 32 24.20 -5.40 -16.70
N VAL A 33 23.49 -4.70 -15.82
CA VAL A 33 23.02 -3.34 -16.07
C VAL A 33 23.93 -2.28 -15.41
N SER A 34 23.78 -1.02 -15.80
CA SER A 34 24.57 0.06 -15.21
C SER A 34 24.28 0.24 -13.73
N ALA A 35 25.32 0.49 -12.93
CA ALA A 35 25.18 0.84 -11.52
C ALA A 35 24.24 2.05 -11.34
N GLY A 36 23.33 1.95 -10.39
CA GLY A 36 22.31 2.96 -10.13
C GLY A 36 21.01 2.79 -10.95
N LYS A 37 20.93 1.84 -11.89
CA LYS A 37 19.72 1.64 -12.69
C LYS A 37 18.51 1.27 -11.82
N TYR A 38 18.71 0.43 -10.79
CA TYR A 38 17.66 0.01 -9.85
C TYR A 38 17.70 0.85 -8.58
N THR A 39 18.86 0.97 -7.97
CA THR A 39 19.04 1.69 -6.70
C THR A 39 18.64 3.16 -6.79
N ILE A 40 19.07 3.89 -7.83
CA ILE A 40 18.78 5.32 -8.07
C ILE A 40 17.57 5.48 -8.99
N GLY A 41 17.50 4.68 -10.06
CA GLY A 41 16.48 4.77 -11.09
C GLY A 41 15.10 4.41 -10.58
N LEU A 42 14.98 3.42 -9.70
CA LEU A 42 13.72 3.02 -9.04
C LEU A 42 13.60 3.62 -7.64
N GLY A 43 14.71 4.05 -7.03
CA GLY A 43 14.76 4.53 -5.65
C GLY A 43 14.55 3.41 -4.62
N GLN A 44 14.97 2.18 -4.94
CA GLN A 44 14.83 0.99 -4.10
C GLN A 44 16.20 0.40 -3.77
N THR A 45 16.38 -0.10 -2.55
CA THR A 45 17.63 -0.70 -2.10
C THR A 45 17.58 -2.22 -2.04
N LYS A 46 16.42 -2.77 -1.72
CA LYS A 46 16.20 -4.19 -1.51
C LYS A 46 14.87 -4.63 -2.14
N MET A 47 14.73 -5.92 -2.40
CA MET A 47 13.50 -6.53 -2.89
C MET A 47 13.19 -7.78 -2.08
N SER A 48 12.05 -7.81 -1.38
CA SER A 48 11.54 -8.98 -0.66
C SER A 48 10.97 -10.01 -1.62
N PHE A 49 11.08 -11.27 -1.27
CA PHE A 49 10.47 -12.37 -1.98
C PHE A 49 10.35 -13.60 -1.06
N CYS A 50 9.58 -14.58 -1.49
CA CYS A 50 9.41 -15.86 -0.80
C CYS A 50 9.49 -17.03 -1.80
N ASP A 51 9.83 -18.19 -1.31
CA ASP A 51 9.80 -19.44 -2.09
C ASP A 51 8.42 -20.11 -2.07
N ASP A 52 8.36 -21.42 -2.34
CA ASP A 52 7.14 -22.21 -2.39
C ASP A 52 6.55 -22.55 -1.00
N ARG A 53 7.25 -22.23 0.09
CA ARG A 53 6.75 -22.38 1.47
C ARG A 53 5.75 -21.32 1.88
N GLU A 54 5.71 -20.21 1.16
CA GLU A 54 4.83 -19.09 1.50
C GLU A 54 3.97 -18.70 0.30
N ASP A 55 2.71 -18.44 0.55
CA ASP A 55 1.72 -17.98 -0.41
C ASP A 55 0.81 -16.93 0.21
N ILE A 56 -0.18 -16.45 -0.55
CA ILE A 56 -1.09 -15.40 -0.06
C ILE A 56 -1.92 -15.87 1.15
N TYR A 57 -2.23 -17.16 1.26
CA TYR A 57 -2.93 -17.68 2.43
C TYR A 57 -2.03 -17.65 3.67
N SER A 58 -0.77 -18.10 3.56
CA SER A 58 0.18 -18.06 4.67
C SER A 58 0.49 -16.64 5.11
N PHE A 59 0.63 -15.68 4.17
CA PHE A 59 0.81 -14.26 4.46
C PHE A 59 -0.37 -13.70 5.25
N SER A 60 -1.58 -13.98 4.75
CA SER A 60 -2.82 -13.49 5.36
C SER A 60 -3.06 -14.10 6.74
N LEU A 61 -2.84 -15.41 6.90
CA LEU A 61 -2.89 -16.09 8.20
C LEU A 61 -1.88 -15.49 9.19
N THR A 62 -0.66 -15.24 8.73
CA THR A 62 0.41 -14.67 9.56
C THR A 62 0.05 -13.27 10.05
N VAL A 63 -0.35 -12.39 9.15
CA VAL A 63 -0.59 -10.98 9.52
C VAL A 63 -1.84 -10.83 10.39
N VAL A 64 -2.92 -11.61 10.13
CA VAL A 64 -4.13 -11.59 10.98
C VAL A 64 -3.88 -12.22 12.33
N SER A 65 -3.23 -13.38 12.40
CA SER A 65 -2.87 -14.03 13.67
C SER A 65 -2.03 -13.09 14.56
N LYS A 66 -1.05 -12.40 13.97
CA LYS A 66 -0.23 -11.42 14.69
C LYS A 66 -1.04 -10.20 15.12
N LEU A 67 -1.93 -9.67 14.28
CA LEU A 67 -2.83 -8.57 14.65
C LEU A 67 -3.68 -8.96 15.88
N LEU A 68 -4.37 -10.11 15.83
CA LEU A 68 -5.20 -10.59 16.93
C LEU A 68 -4.40 -10.72 18.22
N LYS A 69 -3.21 -11.33 18.15
CA LYS A 69 -2.32 -11.56 19.30
C LYS A 69 -1.73 -10.26 19.88
N ASN A 70 -1.14 -9.42 19.03
CA ASN A 70 -0.35 -8.27 19.46
C ASN A 70 -1.22 -7.14 20.03
N TYR A 71 -2.48 -7.06 19.62
CA TYR A 71 -3.44 -6.10 20.13
C TYR A 71 -4.49 -6.71 21.06
N ASN A 72 -4.35 -8.01 21.39
CA ASN A 72 -5.29 -8.75 22.24
C ASN A 72 -6.75 -8.59 21.79
N VAL A 73 -6.99 -8.75 20.48
CA VAL A 73 -8.32 -8.60 19.87
C VAL A 73 -9.17 -9.84 20.17
N ASP A 74 -10.34 -9.64 20.78
CA ASP A 74 -11.33 -10.71 20.92
C ASP A 74 -11.93 -11.03 19.54
N THR A 75 -11.78 -12.28 19.09
CA THR A 75 -12.34 -12.73 17.80
C THR A 75 -13.84 -12.53 17.70
N ASN A 76 -14.59 -12.55 18.82
CA ASN A 76 -16.03 -12.29 18.84
C ASN A 76 -16.39 -10.82 18.61
N SER A 77 -15.43 -9.90 18.80
CA SER A 77 -15.62 -8.47 18.50
C SER A 77 -15.53 -8.15 17.01
N ILE A 78 -15.27 -9.14 16.16
CA ILE A 78 -15.11 -8.95 14.71
C ILE A 78 -16.41 -9.38 13.99
N GLY A 79 -17.01 -8.43 13.26
CA GLY A 79 -18.20 -8.64 12.46
C GLY A 79 -17.97 -8.60 10.94
N ARG A 80 -16.79 -8.13 10.51
CA ARG A 80 -16.42 -8.05 9.10
C ARG A 80 -14.96 -8.40 8.85
N LEU A 81 -14.70 -9.13 7.76
CA LEU A 81 -13.37 -9.49 7.31
C LEU A 81 -13.31 -9.36 5.79
N GLU A 82 -12.54 -8.39 5.31
CA GLU A 82 -12.32 -8.12 3.88
C GLU A 82 -10.86 -8.42 3.52
N VAL A 83 -10.64 -8.96 2.34
CA VAL A 83 -9.29 -9.19 1.81
C VAL A 83 -9.15 -8.51 0.45
N GLY A 84 -8.10 -7.71 0.28
CA GLY A 84 -7.69 -7.15 -1.01
C GLY A 84 -6.42 -7.82 -1.49
N THR A 85 -6.50 -8.55 -2.60
CA THR A 85 -5.36 -9.22 -3.22
C THR A 85 -5.59 -9.45 -4.71
N GLU A 86 -4.50 -9.46 -5.46
CA GLU A 86 -4.49 -9.93 -6.85
C GLU A 86 -3.71 -11.25 -7.02
N THR A 87 -3.16 -11.79 -5.92
CA THR A 87 -2.46 -13.08 -5.89
C THR A 87 -3.46 -14.21 -5.64
N ILE A 88 -4.28 -14.53 -6.65
CA ILE A 88 -5.40 -15.45 -6.54
C ILE A 88 -4.92 -16.89 -6.69
N LEU A 89 -5.23 -17.77 -5.73
CA LEU A 89 -4.94 -19.22 -5.78
C LEU A 89 -6.15 -20.06 -6.16
N ASP A 90 -7.35 -19.55 -5.96
CA ASP A 90 -8.62 -20.23 -6.22
C ASP A 90 -9.62 -19.23 -6.81
N LYS A 91 -10.35 -19.65 -7.85
CA LYS A 91 -11.33 -18.79 -8.55
C LYS A 91 -12.64 -18.64 -7.79
N SER A 92 -12.87 -19.46 -6.78
CA SER A 92 -14.14 -19.57 -6.06
C SER A 92 -13.97 -19.42 -4.54
N LYS A 93 -13.00 -20.13 -3.95
CA LYS A 93 -12.71 -20.08 -2.53
C LYS A 93 -11.91 -18.83 -2.20
N SER A 94 -12.49 -17.92 -1.42
CA SER A 94 -11.83 -16.67 -1.02
C SER A 94 -10.72 -16.90 0.00
N VAL A 95 -9.72 -16.00 0.01
CA VAL A 95 -8.72 -15.91 1.09
C VAL A 95 -9.43 -15.65 2.44
N LYS A 96 -10.47 -14.81 2.44
CA LYS A 96 -11.32 -14.55 3.60
C LYS A 96 -11.84 -15.85 4.24
N SER A 97 -12.29 -16.82 3.43
CA SER A 97 -12.80 -18.09 3.97
C SER A 97 -11.69 -18.98 4.57
N VAL A 98 -10.45 -18.85 4.10
CA VAL A 98 -9.28 -19.52 4.71
C VAL A 98 -8.97 -18.90 6.08
N LEU A 99 -9.06 -17.59 6.20
CA LEU A 99 -8.82 -16.85 7.44
C LEU A 99 -9.83 -17.16 8.54
N MET A 100 -11.03 -17.67 8.19
CA MET A 100 -12.05 -18.03 9.20
C MET A 100 -11.57 -19.05 10.23
N GLN A 101 -10.56 -19.86 9.91
CA GLN A 101 -9.95 -20.79 10.87
C GLN A 101 -9.30 -20.11 12.10
N LEU A 102 -9.04 -18.80 12.03
CA LEU A 102 -8.48 -18.03 13.14
C LEU A 102 -9.52 -17.50 14.13
N PHE A 103 -10.81 -17.64 13.81
CA PHE A 103 -11.91 -17.01 14.57
C PHE A 103 -12.69 -17.99 15.45
N GLY A 104 -12.25 -19.24 15.56
CA GLY A 104 -12.87 -20.26 16.41
C GLY A 104 -14.35 -20.45 16.07
N ASP A 105 -15.22 -20.28 17.05
CA ASP A 105 -16.67 -20.46 16.90
C ASP A 105 -17.38 -19.22 16.33
N ASN A 106 -16.70 -18.09 16.15
CA ASN A 106 -17.28 -16.91 15.53
C ASN A 106 -17.40 -17.09 14.01
N THR A 107 -18.52 -17.64 13.57
CA THR A 107 -18.85 -17.83 12.15
C THR A 107 -19.68 -16.69 11.54
N ASN A 108 -20.19 -15.77 12.38
CA ASN A 108 -20.99 -14.64 11.95
C ASN A 108 -20.09 -13.42 11.61
N ILE A 109 -19.27 -13.57 10.57
CA ILE A 109 -18.37 -12.54 10.05
C ILE A 109 -18.64 -12.35 8.56
N GLU A 110 -19.17 -11.18 8.18
CA GLU A 110 -19.38 -10.81 6.79
C GLU A 110 -18.07 -10.50 6.06
N GLY A 111 -18.10 -10.44 4.74
CA GLY A 111 -16.99 -9.95 3.92
C GLY A 111 -16.63 -10.87 2.76
N VAL A 112 -15.79 -10.35 1.88
CA VAL A 112 -15.37 -11.00 0.62
C VAL A 112 -13.91 -10.64 0.29
N ASP A 113 -13.37 -11.31 -0.73
CA ASP A 113 -12.13 -10.86 -1.37
C ASP A 113 -12.45 -9.80 -2.43
N THR A 114 -11.64 -8.77 -2.49
CA THR A 114 -11.77 -7.64 -3.42
C THR A 114 -10.59 -7.64 -4.39
N VAL A 115 -10.88 -7.70 -5.69
CA VAL A 115 -9.89 -7.76 -6.75
C VAL A 115 -9.99 -6.54 -7.66
N ASN A 116 -8.94 -5.77 -7.75
CA ASN A 116 -8.65 -4.79 -8.80
C ASN A 116 -7.17 -4.42 -8.76
N ALA A 117 -6.30 -5.33 -9.20
CA ALA A 117 -4.86 -5.17 -9.10
C ALA A 117 -4.46 -4.60 -7.72
N CYS A 118 -3.50 -3.69 -7.65
CA CYS A 118 -3.00 -3.12 -6.39
C CYS A 118 -4.04 -2.29 -5.58
N TYR A 119 -5.22 -2.02 -6.14
CA TYR A 119 -6.27 -1.22 -5.49
C TYR A 119 -7.19 -2.04 -4.57
N GLY A 120 -7.19 -3.37 -4.69
CA GLY A 120 -8.13 -4.25 -3.95
C GLY A 120 -8.14 -3.98 -2.44
N GLY A 121 -6.97 -3.79 -1.81
CA GLY A 121 -6.88 -3.48 -0.38
C GLY A 121 -7.57 -2.17 0.02
N THR A 122 -7.48 -1.15 -0.82
CA THR A 122 -8.16 0.14 -0.56
C THR A 122 -9.67 0.03 -0.70
N ASN A 123 -10.14 -0.73 -1.69
CA ASN A 123 -11.58 -0.97 -1.81
C ASN A 123 -12.11 -1.78 -0.61
N ALA A 124 -11.35 -2.76 -0.10
CA ALA A 124 -11.67 -3.51 1.11
C ALA A 124 -11.80 -2.60 2.35
N VAL A 125 -10.91 -1.60 2.50
CA VAL A 125 -11.02 -0.58 3.55
C VAL A 125 -12.31 0.23 3.38
N PHE A 126 -12.61 0.69 2.16
CA PHE A 126 -13.83 1.47 1.92
C PHE A 126 -15.10 0.64 2.15
N ASN A 127 -15.12 -0.64 1.77
CA ASN A 127 -16.23 -1.55 2.06
C ASN A 127 -16.46 -1.67 3.58
N THR A 128 -15.39 -1.82 4.35
CA THR A 128 -15.48 -1.95 5.81
C THR A 128 -15.97 -0.66 6.47
N VAL A 129 -15.43 0.49 6.07
CA VAL A 129 -15.87 1.81 6.56
C VAL A 129 -17.36 2.04 6.21
N ASN A 130 -17.75 1.80 4.95
CA ASN A 130 -19.13 1.95 4.52
C ASN A 130 -20.09 1.00 5.27
N TRP A 131 -19.65 -0.23 5.61
CA TRP A 131 -20.44 -1.15 6.44
C TRP A 131 -20.64 -0.59 7.84
N ILE A 132 -19.59 -0.06 8.49
CA ILE A 132 -19.70 0.55 9.82
C ILE A 132 -20.63 1.78 9.79
N GLU A 133 -20.64 2.54 8.70
CA GLU A 133 -21.52 3.71 8.53
C GLU A 133 -22.98 3.32 8.16
N SER A 134 -23.22 2.07 7.78
CA SER A 134 -24.53 1.61 7.31
C SER A 134 -25.47 1.21 8.45
N SER A 135 -26.76 1.06 8.11
CA SER A 135 -27.76 0.50 9.02
C SER A 135 -27.58 -0.99 9.31
N GLY A 136 -26.74 -1.69 8.56
CA GLY A 136 -26.43 -3.10 8.76
C GLY A 136 -25.33 -3.36 9.78
N TRP A 137 -24.70 -2.31 10.31
CA TRP A 137 -23.64 -2.44 11.32
C TRP A 137 -24.20 -2.93 12.66
N ASP A 138 -23.55 -3.92 13.21
CA ASP A 138 -23.97 -4.60 14.46
C ASP A 138 -23.15 -4.20 15.70
N GLY A 139 -22.32 -3.17 15.59
CA GLY A 139 -21.49 -2.66 16.71
C GLY A 139 -20.09 -3.25 16.78
N ARG A 140 -19.73 -4.22 15.92
CA ARG A 140 -18.43 -4.87 15.91
C ARG A 140 -17.44 -4.19 14.97
N ASP A 141 -16.15 -4.47 15.19
CA ASP A 141 -15.05 -4.01 14.33
C ASP A 141 -14.93 -4.86 13.05
N GLY A 142 -14.19 -4.33 12.07
CA GLY A 142 -13.82 -5.07 10.87
C GLY A 142 -12.29 -5.23 10.76
N ILE A 143 -11.86 -6.35 10.18
CA ILE A 143 -10.47 -6.56 9.79
C ILE A 143 -10.37 -6.48 8.27
N VAL A 144 -9.38 -5.71 7.78
CA VAL A 144 -9.01 -5.67 6.37
C VAL A 144 -7.60 -6.24 6.23
N VAL A 145 -7.44 -7.17 5.30
CA VAL A 145 -6.14 -7.69 4.88
C VAL A 145 -5.85 -7.20 3.48
N ALA A 146 -4.67 -6.64 3.28
CA ALA A 146 -4.14 -6.32 1.96
C ALA A 146 -2.79 -7.02 1.80
N GLY A 147 -2.61 -7.83 0.77
CA GLY A 147 -1.38 -8.59 0.61
C GLY A 147 -1.20 -9.15 -0.78
N ASP A 148 0.07 -9.26 -1.21
CA ASP A 148 0.43 -9.84 -2.50
C ASP A 148 1.88 -10.31 -2.53
N ILE A 149 2.16 -11.13 -3.55
CA ILE A 149 3.49 -11.57 -3.96
C ILE A 149 3.69 -11.10 -5.41
N ALA A 150 4.49 -10.03 -5.56
CA ALA A 150 4.72 -9.38 -6.83
C ALA A 150 5.94 -9.97 -7.52
N LEU A 151 5.70 -10.82 -8.50
CA LEU A 151 6.72 -11.48 -9.31
C LEU A 151 6.65 -11.02 -10.75
N TYR A 152 7.81 -10.92 -11.40
CA TYR A 152 7.93 -10.59 -12.82
C TYR A 152 8.92 -11.52 -13.49
N ALA A 153 8.67 -11.82 -14.77
CA ALA A 153 9.65 -12.48 -15.63
C ALA A 153 10.95 -11.66 -15.73
N LYS A 154 12.05 -12.32 -16.07
CA LYS A 154 13.35 -11.63 -16.30
C LYS A 154 13.18 -10.49 -17.29
N GLY A 155 13.64 -9.31 -16.92
CA GLY A 155 13.51 -8.09 -17.71
C GLY A 155 13.45 -6.81 -16.84
N ASN A 156 13.10 -5.69 -17.46
CA ASN A 156 13.13 -4.38 -16.81
C ASN A 156 12.13 -4.21 -15.64
N ALA A 157 11.07 -5.00 -15.61
CA ALA A 157 10.07 -4.95 -14.52
C ALA A 157 10.49 -5.80 -13.31
N ARG A 158 11.38 -6.81 -13.46
CA ARG A 158 11.77 -7.73 -12.39
C ARG A 158 12.23 -7.05 -11.10
N PRO A 159 13.09 -6.01 -11.14
CA PRO A 159 13.57 -5.35 -9.93
C PRO A 159 12.50 -4.54 -9.18
N THR A 160 11.30 -4.39 -9.74
CA THR A 160 10.18 -3.74 -9.06
C THR A 160 9.33 -4.72 -8.25
N GLY A 161 9.63 -6.01 -8.27
CA GLY A 161 8.96 -7.03 -7.48
C GLY A 161 9.02 -6.76 -5.96
N GLY A 162 8.26 -7.55 -5.21
CA GLY A 162 8.20 -7.46 -3.76
C GLY A 162 7.17 -8.43 -3.19
N ALA A 163 7.08 -8.51 -1.88
CA ALA A 163 6.10 -9.37 -1.23
C ALA A 163 5.80 -8.85 0.18
N GLY A 164 4.55 -8.91 0.59
CA GLY A 164 4.13 -8.56 1.93
C GLY A 164 2.62 -8.49 2.11
N ALA A 165 2.19 -8.37 3.35
CA ALA A 165 0.78 -8.19 3.71
C ALA A 165 0.63 -7.23 4.89
N VAL A 166 -0.48 -6.50 4.91
CA VAL A 166 -0.88 -5.61 6.00
C VAL A 166 -2.27 -6.03 6.47
N ALA A 167 -2.47 -6.07 7.79
CA ALA A 167 -3.79 -6.20 8.38
C ALA A 167 -4.14 -4.92 9.16
N LEU A 168 -5.36 -4.44 8.96
CA LEU A 168 -5.91 -3.24 9.61
C LEU A 168 -7.12 -3.63 10.43
N LEU A 169 -7.15 -3.24 11.70
CA LEU A 169 -8.38 -3.26 12.50
C LEU A 169 -9.10 -1.93 12.31
N ILE A 170 -10.33 -1.98 11.82
CA ILE A 170 -11.13 -0.79 11.50
C ILE A 170 -12.37 -0.77 12.37
N GLY A 171 -12.63 0.35 13.00
CA GLY A 171 -13.77 0.54 13.88
C GLY A 171 -13.99 1.99 14.27
N PRO A 172 -15.00 2.27 15.10
CA PRO A 172 -15.19 3.60 15.70
C PRO A 172 -14.11 3.88 16.74
N ASP A 173 -14.04 5.16 17.15
CA ASP A 173 -13.10 5.67 18.15
C ASP A 173 -11.63 5.36 17.86
N ALA A 174 -11.29 5.32 16.59
CA ALA A 174 -9.95 5.01 16.09
C ALA A 174 -8.98 6.18 16.31
N PRO A 175 -7.68 5.92 16.58
CA PRO A 175 -6.67 6.99 16.64
C PRO A 175 -6.33 7.59 15.27
N ILE A 176 -6.52 6.85 14.18
CA ILE A 176 -6.28 7.29 12.79
C ILE A 176 -7.61 7.24 12.04
N VAL A 177 -8.31 8.37 11.99
CA VAL A 177 -9.68 8.49 11.47
C VAL A 177 -9.66 8.80 9.98
N ILE A 178 -10.46 8.08 9.18
CA ILE A 178 -10.72 8.50 7.80
C ILE A 178 -11.62 9.73 7.80
N GLU A 179 -11.24 10.78 7.07
CA GLU A 179 -12.05 12.01 7.01
C GLU A 179 -13.35 11.75 6.23
N PRO A 180 -14.54 11.85 6.87
CA PRO A 180 -15.81 11.48 6.25
C PRO A 180 -16.09 12.25 4.96
N GLY A 181 -16.45 11.54 3.90
CA GLY A 181 -16.79 12.15 2.62
C GLY A 181 -15.63 12.72 1.82
N LEU A 182 -14.41 12.80 2.39
CA LEU A 182 -13.22 13.31 1.71
C LEU A 182 -12.52 12.20 0.91
N ARG A 183 -13.10 11.87 -0.24
CA ARG A 183 -12.59 10.89 -1.18
C ARG A 183 -12.83 11.34 -2.60
N GLY A 184 -11.79 11.34 -3.44
CA GLY A 184 -11.86 11.51 -4.88
C GLY A 184 -11.42 10.22 -5.57
N SER A 185 -12.22 9.72 -6.50
CA SER A 185 -11.92 8.48 -7.24
C SER A 185 -11.83 8.72 -8.74
N TYR A 186 -11.06 7.86 -9.40
CA TYR A 186 -10.96 7.80 -10.85
C TYR A 186 -10.85 6.34 -11.28
N MET A 187 -11.76 5.92 -12.15
CA MET A 187 -11.85 4.56 -12.68
C MET A 187 -11.93 4.65 -14.20
N GLN A 188 -11.18 3.80 -14.90
CA GLN A 188 -11.18 3.76 -16.36
C GLN A 188 -10.82 2.36 -16.84
N HIS A 189 -11.38 1.93 -17.97
CA HIS A 189 -10.93 0.73 -18.65
C HIS A 189 -9.54 0.97 -19.28
N ALA A 190 -8.55 0.13 -18.91
CA ALA A 190 -7.19 0.16 -19.43
C ALA A 190 -6.53 -1.22 -19.36
N TYR A 191 -5.72 -1.54 -20.36
CA TYR A 191 -4.86 -2.74 -20.36
C TYR A 191 -3.40 -2.34 -20.13
N ASP A 192 -3.13 -1.68 -19.02
CA ASP A 192 -1.79 -1.22 -18.63
C ASP A 192 -0.97 -2.30 -17.91
N PHE A 193 -1.65 -3.14 -17.13
CA PHE A 193 -1.09 -4.29 -16.40
C PHE A 193 -2.23 -5.27 -16.10
N TYR A 194 -2.04 -6.55 -16.42
CA TYR A 194 -3.07 -7.59 -16.25
C TYR A 194 -2.46 -8.99 -16.21
N LYS A 195 -3.15 -9.97 -15.60
CA LYS A 195 -2.74 -11.36 -15.42
C LYS A 195 -3.83 -12.32 -15.89
N PRO A 196 -4.07 -12.50 -17.21
CA PRO A 196 -5.13 -13.36 -17.71
C PRO A 196 -4.74 -14.85 -17.73
N ASP A 197 -3.43 -15.14 -17.73
CA ASP A 197 -2.91 -16.51 -17.69
C ASP A 197 -2.81 -16.98 -16.24
N LEU A 198 -3.80 -17.79 -15.82
CA LEU A 198 -3.86 -18.31 -14.45
C LEU A 198 -2.80 -19.39 -14.18
N THR A 199 -2.08 -19.89 -15.20
CA THR A 199 -0.98 -20.83 -15.03
C THR A 199 0.35 -20.15 -14.73
N SER A 200 0.37 -18.82 -14.75
CA SER A 200 1.56 -17.99 -14.47
C SER A 200 1.27 -16.94 -13.39
N GLU A 201 2.24 -16.72 -12.51
CA GLU A 201 2.19 -15.60 -11.56
C GLU A 201 2.69 -14.27 -12.18
N TYR A 202 3.21 -14.31 -13.43
CA TYR A 202 3.79 -13.14 -14.08
C TYR A 202 2.74 -12.31 -14.83
N PRO A 203 2.78 -10.98 -14.70
CA PRO A 203 1.87 -10.09 -15.41
C PRO A 203 2.32 -9.82 -16.86
N TYR A 204 1.36 -9.42 -17.68
CA TYR A 204 1.59 -8.64 -18.88
C TYR A 204 1.55 -7.16 -18.54
N VAL A 205 2.59 -6.41 -18.91
CA VAL A 205 2.70 -4.98 -18.56
C VAL A 205 3.28 -4.17 -19.73
N ASP A 206 2.61 -3.05 -20.05
CA ASP A 206 3.18 -1.95 -20.82
C ASP A 206 3.68 -0.88 -19.84
N GLY A 207 4.99 -0.88 -19.56
CA GLY A 207 5.56 -0.05 -18.51
C GLY A 207 5.41 1.45 -18.75
N HIS A 208 5.48 1.93 -20.01
CA HIS A 208 5.28 3.34 -20.33
C HIS A 208 3.82 3.74 -20.21
N TYR A 209 2.93 2.94 -20.75
CA TYR A 209 1.50 3.17 -20.68
C TYR A 209 1.01 3.10 -19.22
N SER A 210 1.52 2.15 -18.42
CA SER A 210 1.17 2.02 -17.00
C SER A 210 1.57 3.26 -16.19
N VAL A 211 2.75 3.86 -16.43
CA VAL A 211 3.15 5.12 -15.79
C VAL A 211 2.24 6.28 -16.20
N ASN A 212 1.82 6.35 -17.46
CA ASN A 212 0.88 7.37 -17.92
C ASN A 212 -0.50 7.20 -17.26
N CYS A 213 -1.00 5.97 -17.20
CA CYS A 213 -2.25 5.62 -16.50
C CYS A 213 -2.19 6.03 -15.03
N TYR A 214 -1.10 5.69 -14.35
CA TYR A 214 -0.89 6.07 -12.95
C TYR A 214 -0.89 7.58 -12.75
N THR A 215 -0.15 8.33 -13.57
CA THR A 215 -0.06 9.80 -13.47
C THR A 215 -1.41 10.47 -13.72
N LYS A 216 -2.12 10.04 -14.76
CA LYS A 216 -3.46 10.55 -15.09
C LYS A 216 -4.48 10.22 -14.01
N ALA A 217 -4.38 9.03 -13.41
CA ALA A 217 -5.24 8.63 -12.31
C ALA A 217 -4.97 9.45 -11.04
N LEU A 218 -3.70 9.74 -10.73
CA LEU A 218 -3.32 10.62 -9.63
C LEU A 218 -3.93 12.02 -9.80
N ASP A 219 -3.73 12.63 -10.95
CA ASP A 219 -4.26 13.95 -11.28
C ASP A 219 -5.78 14.00 -11.14
N SER A 220 -6.46 12.99 -11.68
CA SER A 220 -7.92 12.96 -11.72
C SER A 220 -8.53 12.69 -10.33
N ALA A 221 -7.98 11.75 -9.58
CA ALA A 221 -8.42 11.46 -8.21
C ALA A 221 -8.15 12.63 -7.27
N TYR A 222 -7.00 13.29 -7.38
CA TYR A 222 -6.67 14.47 -6.58
C TYR A 222 -7.59 15.66 -6.91
N ARG A 223 -7.85 15.94 -8.18
CA ARG A 223 -8.82 16.99 -8.59
C ARG A 223 -10.22 16.70 -8.08
N ALA A 224 -10.66 15.42 -8.15
CA ALA A 224 -11.95 15.01 -7.60
C ALA A 224 -12.02 15.20 -6.07
N TYR A 225 -10.94 14.85 -5.36
CA TYR A 225 -10.79 15.11 -3.93
C TYR A 225 -10.88 16.60 -3.60
N CYS A 226 -10.13 17.46 -4.29
CA CYS A 226 -10.16 18.92 -4.06
C CYS A 226 -11.57 19.52 -4.31
N LYS A 227 -12.26 19.07 -5.35
CA LYS A 227 -13.65 19.48 -5.63
C LYS A 227 -14.59 19.05 -4.48
N ARG A 228 -14.43 17.83 -3.99
CA ARG A 228 -15.22 17.32 -2.89
C ARG A 228 -14.95 18.07 -1.58
N GLU A 229 -13.69 18.34 -1.28
CA GLU A 229 -13.27 19.14 -0.11
C GLU A 229 -13.87 20.55 -0.18
N ALA A 230 -13.77 21.23 -1.31
CA ALA A 230 -14.36 22.57 -1.51
C ALA A 230 -15.89 22.57 -1.36
N PHE A 231 -16.56 21.52 -1.83
CA PHE A 231 -18.01 21.36 -1.67
C PHE A 231 -18.40 21.21 -0.19
N LEU A 232 -17.71 20.31 0.54
CA LEU A 232 -17.98 20.07 1.96
C LEU A 232 -17.63 21.28 2.85
N SER A 233 -16.55 22.01 2.53
CA SER A 233 -16.18 23.24 3.24
C SER A 233 -17.23 24.35 3.08
N LYS A 234 -17.80 24.52 1.87
CA LYS A 234 -18.90 25.46 1.66
C LYS A 234 -20.17 25.07 2.44
N ALA A 235 -20.45 23.77 2.56
CA ALA A 235 -21.57 23.28 3.35
C ALA A 235 -21.33 23.45 4.87
N ALA A 236 -20.06 23.45 5.30
CA ALA A 236 -19.65 23.60 6.71
C ALA A 236 -19.39 25.06 7.13
N THR A 237 -19.49 26.05 6.25
CA THR A 237 -19.22 27.49 6.55
C THR A 237 -20.17 28.09 7.62
N ASN A 238 -21.02 27.27 8.21
CA ASN A 238 -21.71 27.56 9.46
C ASN A 238 -20.96 27.07 10.73
N GLY A 239 -19.72 26.61 10.62
CA GLY A 239 -18.91 26.13 11.74
C GLY A 239 -17.40 26.14 11.42
N HIS A 240 -16.65 26.82 12.25
CA HIS A 240 -15.20 27.06 12.11
C HIS A 240 -14.36 25.76 12.08
N THR A 241 -13.43 25.64 11.12
CA THR A 241 -12.32 24.69 11.19
C THR A 241 -11.01 25.40 10.87
N ASN A 242 -10.20 25.63 11.92
CA ASN A 242 -8.80 26.06 11.79
C ASN A 242 -7.90 24.84 11.69
N GLY A 243 -7.19 24.68 10.57
CA GLY A 243 -6.07 23.76 10.44
C GLY A 243 -4.78 24.46 10.86
N SER A 244 -4.05 23.92 11.83
CA SER A 244 -2.72 24.40 12.18
C SER A 244 -1.70 23.85 11.20
N ALA A 245 -0.93 24.73 10.56
CA ALA A 245 0.14 24.38 9.64
C ALA A 245 1.50 24.37 10.35
N VAL A 246 2.32 23.38 10.02
CA VAL A 246 3.75 23.35 10.41
C VAL A 246 4.47 24.48 9.68
N GLU A 247 5.19 25.32 10.42
CA GLU A 247 6.02 26.39 9.85
C GLU A 247 7.27 25.81 9.19
N SER A 248 7.18 25.50 7.91
CA SER A 248 8.35 25.41 7.03
C SER A 248 8.55 26.80 6.43
N GLY A 249 9.73 27.39 6.48
CA GLY A 249 10.03 28.71 5.93
C GLY A 249 9.92 28.82 4.40
N LEU A 250 9.08 28.01 3.77
CA LEU A 250 8.75 27.99 2.35
C LEU A 250 7.36 28.61 2.14
N PRO A 251 7.12 29.31 0.99
CA PRO A 251 5.80 29.81 0.64
C PRO A 251 4.76 28.67 0.66
N LYS A 252 3.62 28.88 1.32
CA LYS A 252 2.56 27.87 1.46
C LYS A 252 1.84 27.65 0.15
N THR A 253 1.51 26.39 -0.13
CA THR A 253 0.68 25.96 -1.26
C THR A 253 -0.50 25.12 -0.75
N PRO A 254 -1.58 24.94 -1.55
CA PRO A 254 -2.70 24.07 -1.16
C PRO A 254 -2.29 22.64 -0.75
N LEU A 255 -1.21 22.09 -1.30
CA LEU A 255 -0.67 20.78 -0.92
C LEU A 255 -0.19 20.74 0.54
N ASP A 256 0.21 21.88 1.10
CA ASP A 256 0.71 22.00 2.48
C ASP A 256 -0.36 21.76 3.56
N ARG A 257 -1.65 21.57 3.15
CA ARG A 257 -2.73 21.14 4.06
C ARG A 257 -2.59 19.68 4.53
N PHE A 258 -1.74 18.90 3.85
CA PHE A 258 -1.35 17.57 4.30
C PHE A 258 0.00 17.64 4.99
N ASP A 259 0.06 17.21 6.24
CA ASP A 259 1.31 17.13 6.99
C ASP A 259 2.19 15.99 6.44
N TYR A 260 1.56 14.87 6.06
CA TYR A 260 2.20 13.71 5.46
C TYR A 260 1.39 13.16 4.29
N LEU A 261 2.07 12.42 3.40
CA LEU A 261 1.40 11.68 2.32
C LEU A 261 1.98 10.28 2.17
N ALA A 262 1.08 9.34 1.87
CA ALA A 262 1.42 7.98 1.46
C ALA A 262 0.86 7.71 0.06
N PHE A 263 1.63 6.98 -0.75
CA PHE A 263 1.25 6.65 -2.13
C PHE A 263 1.38 5.15 -2.35
N HIS A 264 0.54 4.60 -3.22
CA HIS A 264 0.91 3.34 -3.86
C HIS A 264 2.26 3.51 -4.54
N ALA A 265 3.19 2.60 -4.25
CA ALA A 265 4.58 2.69 -4.65
C ALA A 265 4.98 1.53 -5.58
N PRO A 266 4.67 1.59 -6.88
CA PRO A 266 5.27 0.66 -7.85
C PRO A 266 6.79 0.77 -7.85
N THR A 267 7.30 2.00 -7.68
CA THR A 267 8.69 2.31 -7.35
C THR A 267 8.75 3.58 -6.48
N CYS A 268 9.76 3.71 -5.64
CA CYS A 268 9.92 4.91 -4.81
C CYS A 268 10.20 6.17 -5.64
N LYS A 269 10.84 6.02 -6.81
CA LYS A 269 11.04 7.13 -7.75
C LYS A 269 9.71 7.66 -8.30
N LEU A 270 8.75 6.76 -8.59
CA LEU A 270 7.41 7.18 -9.05
C LEU A 270 6.66 7.93 -7.95
N VAL A 271 6.82 7.54 -6.68
CA VAL A 271 6.25 8.28 -5.55
C VAL A 271 6.80 9.71 -5.49
N ALA A 272 8.12 9.89 -5.68
CA ALA A 272 8.71 11.23 -5.71
C ALA A 272 8.16 12.10 -6.86
N LYS A 273 7.99 11.51 -8.05
CA LYS A 273 7.36 12.16 -9.20
C LYS A 273 5.89 12.50 -8.92
N SER A 274 5.17 11.61 -8.23
CA SER A 274 3.77 11.81 -7.86
C SER A 274 3.58 12.98 -6.92
N TYR A 275 4.41 13.10 -5.90
CA TYR A 275 4.37 14.23 -5.00
C TYR A 275 4.68 15.55 -5.71
N ALA A 276 5.67 15.55 -6.60
CA ALA A 276 5.98 16.68 -7.48
C ALA A 276 4.79 17.04 -8.37
N ARG A 277 4.08 16.05 -8.91
CA ARG A 277 2.90 16.23 -9.75
C ARG A 277 1.73 16.87 -8.99
N LEU A 278 1.55 16.57 -7.70
CA LEU A 278 0.55 17.26 -6.88
C LEU A 278 0.89 18.77 -6.73
N LEU A 279 2.15 19.12 -6.56
CA LEU A 279 2.57 20.54 -6.53
C LEU A 279 2.37 21.22 -7.89
N TYR A 280 2.54 20.50 -9.01
CA TYR A 280 2.20 21.01 -10.33
C TYR A 280 0.70 21.37 -10.44
N HIS A 281 -0.19 20.62 -9.80
CA HIS A 281 -1.61 20.99 -9.74
C HIS A 281 -1.87 22.27 -8.96
N ASP A 282 -1.13 22.51 -7.87
CA ASP A 282 -1.20 23.77 -7.14
C ASP A 282 -0.72 24.94 -8.01
N TYR A 283 0.36 24.74 -8.78
CA TYR A 283 0.84 25.70 -9.78
C TYR A 283 -0.22 26.00 -10.84
N LEU A 284 -0.89 25.00 -11.41
CA LEU A 284 -1.94 25.21 -12.40
C LEU A 284 -3.15 25.99 -11.85
N ALA A 285 -3.39 25.91 -10.54
CA ALA A 285 -4.47 26.64 -9.87
C ALA A 285 -4.11 28.11 -9.59
N ASP A 286 -2.84 28.41 -9.33
CA ASP A 286 -2.34 29.76 -9.04
C ASP A 286 -0.87 29.93 -9.51
N PRO A 287 -0.64 30.13 -10.82
CA PRO A 287 0.73 30.24 -11.37
C PRO A 287 1.51 31.44 -10.87
N GLU A 288 0.83 32.49 -10.42
CA GLU A 288 1.44 33.75 -9.96
C GLU A 288 1.82 33.71 -8.47
N SER A 289 1.53 32.63 -7.77
CA SER A 289 1.95 32.46 -6.37
C SER A 289 3.47 32.57 -6.22
N PRO A 290 3.97 33.28 -5.19
CA PRO A 290 5.42 33.36 -4.90
C PRO A 290 6.11 32.00 -4.74
N ALA A 291 5.35 30.95 -4.44
CA ALA A 291 5.86 29.57 -4.36
C ALA A 291 6.39 29.03 -5.69
N PHE A 292 6.02 29.66 -6.81
CA PHE A 292 6.31 29.20 -8.16
C PHE A 292 7.16 30.21 -8.97
N ALA A 293 7.81 31.15 -8.29
CA ALA A 293 8.67 32.15 -8.96
C ALA A 293 9.78 31.54 -9.82
N ASP A 294 10.29 30.37 -9.43
CA ASP A 294 11.36 29.63 -10.13
C ASP A 294 10.86 28.68 -11.22
N VAL A 295 9.55 28.68 -11.53
CA VAL A 295 9.00 27.82 -12.61
C VAL A 295 9.38 28.41 -13.96
N PRO A 296 10.03 27.62 -14.86
CA PRO A 296 10.46 28.13 -16.17
C PRO A 296 9.27 28.56 -17.05
N PRO A 297 9.47 29.59 -17.92
CA PRO A 297 8.39 30.10 -18.79
C PRO A 297 7.76 29.04 -19.69
N GLU A 298 8.55 28.07 -20.18
CA GLU A 298 8.05 26.98 -21.04
C GLU A 298 7.04 26.05 -20.37
N VAL A 299 6.94 26.09 -19.04
CA VAL A 299 5.94 25.32 -18.29
C VAL A 299 4.59 26.02 -18.22
N ARG A 300 4.57 27.36 -18.39
CA ARG A 300 3.35 28.18 -18.25
C ARG A 300 2.26 27.80 -19.25
N ASP A 301 2.65 27.61 -20.51
CA ASP A 301 1.73 27.33 -21.62
C ASP A 301 1.70 25.84 -22.00
N MET A 302 2.16 24.97 -21.07
CA MET A 302 2.24 23.54 -21.31
C MET A 302 0.85 22.91 -21.44
N ASP A 303 0.61 22.23 -22.56
CA ASP A 303 -0.58 21.41 -22.74
C ASP A 303 -0.64 20.29 -21.71
N TYR A 304 -1.86 20.02 -21.19
CA TYR A 304 -2.03 19.05 -20.11
C TYR A 304 -1.56 17.65 -20.49
N GLU A 305 -1.97 17.13 -21.64
CA GLU A 305 -1.60 15.75 -22.06
C GLU A 305 -0.06 15.66 -22.27
N LYS A 306 0.54 16.71 -22.84
CA LYS A 306 1.98 16.80 -23.00
C LYS A 306 2.71 16.83 -21.63
N SER A 307 2.15 17.54 -20.64
CA SER A 307 2.73 17.64 -19.30
C SER A 307 2.88 16.31 -18.56
N LEU A 308 2.09 15.28 -18.93
CA LEU A 308 2.14 13.95 -18.29
C LEU A 308 3.50 13.24 -18.45
N THR A 309 4.22 13.55 -19.53
CA THR A 309 5.51 12.91 -19.86
C THR A 309 6.65 13.91 -20.00
N ASP A 310 6.38 15.21 -19.86
CA ASP A 310 7.36 16.26 -20.08
C ASP A 310 8.43 16.28 -18.98
N LYS A 311 9.71 16.26 -19.41
CA LYS A 311 10.85 16.18 -18.51
C LYS A 311 11.17 17.51 -17.81
N VAL A 312 10.80 18.64 -18.39
CA VAL A 312 11.01 19.95 -17.77
C VAL A 312 10.02 20.11 -16.62
N VAL A 313 8.73 19.77 -16.84
CA VAL A 313 7.72 19.74 -15.77
C VAL A 313 8.14 18.81 -14.64
N GLU A 314 8.48 17.56 -14.97
CA GLU A 314 8.94 16.57 -13.96
C GLU A 314 10.10 17.10 -13.13
N LYS A 315 11.18 17.55 -13.78
CA LYS A 315 12.40 18.00 -13.10
C LYS A 315 12.17 19.26 -12.26
N THR A 316 11.44 20.24 -12.78
CA THR A 316 11.13 21.49 -12.08
C THR A 316 10.40 21.19 -10.77
N PHE A 317 9.29 20.46 -10.82
CA PHE A 317 8.49 20.20 -9.63
C PHE A 317 9.14 19.20 -8.65
N MET A 318 9.96 18.26 -9.14
CA MET A 318 10.78 17.44 -8.27
C MET A 318 11.83 18.26 -7.50
N THR A 319 12.39 19.30 -8.12
CA THR A 319 13.33 20.22 -7.46
C THR A 319 12.63 21.04 -6.40
N LEU A 320 11.49 21.65 -6.74
CA LEU A 320 10.68 22.46 -5.81
C LEU A 320 10.14 21.66 -4.61
N THR A 321 9.88 20.36 -4.80
CA THR A 321 9.37 19.49 -3.72
C THR A 321 10.45 18.80 -2.92
N LYS A 322 11.73 18.88 -3.27
CA LYS A 322 12.79 18.04 -2.68
C LYS A 322 12.84 18.07 -1.15
N LYS A 323 12.79 19.24 -0.52
CA LYS A 323 12.77 19.37 0.95
C LYS A 323 11.47 18.82 1.53
N ARG A 324 10.32 19.25 0.99
CA ARG A 324 8.99 18.78 1.43
C ARG A 324 8.85 17.26 1.31
N PHE A 325 9.40 16.67 0.26
CA PHE A 325 9.38 15.21 0.06
C PHE A 325 10.09 14.48 1.21
N GLN A 326 11.28 14.94 1.61
CA GLN A 326 12.02 14.34 2.72
C GLN A 326 11.26 14.42 4.04
N GLU A 327 10.57 15.52 4.29
CA GLU A 327 9.85 15.74 5.54
C GLU A 327 8.50 15.02 5.58
N ARG A 328 7.77 14.97 4.46
CA ARG A 328 6.34 14.60 4.43
C ARG A 328 6.03 13.26 3.76
N VAL A 329 6.92 12.77 2.89
CA VAL A 329 6.69 11.54 2.11
C VAL A 329 7.72 10.48 2.43
N ASN A 330 8.97 10.84 2.62
CA ASN A 330 10.06 9.89 2.84
C ASN A 330 9.79 8.90 4.00
N PRO A 331 9.16 9.28 5.14
CA PRO A 331 8.80 8.29 6.17
C PRO A 331 7.84 7.21 5.69
N SER A 332 7.00 7.49 4.69
CA SER A 332 6.02 6.53 4.16
C SER A 332 6.60 5.53 3.14
N ILE A 333 7.80 5.77 2.60
CA ILE A 333 8.36 4.90 1.55
C ILE A 333 9.41 3.91 2.03
N GLN A 334 9.75 3.87 3.33
CA GLN A 334 10.83 3.02 3.84
C GLN A 334 10.57 1.52 3.63
N VAL A 335 9.31 1.08 3.80
CA VAL A 335 8.91 -0.29 3.50
C VAL A 335 9.08 -0.57 1.99
N ALA A 336 8.59 0.28 1.11
CA ALA A 336 8.73 0.10 -0.34
C ALA A 336 10.20 0.13 -0.79
N THR A 337 11.04 0.98 -0.18
CA THR A 337 12.48 1.06 -0.45
C THR A 337 13.19 -0.27 -0.16
N MET A 338 12.75 -0.98 0.88
CA MET A 338 13.42 -2.20 1.36
C MET A 338 12.67 -3.50 1.06
N CYS A 339 11.41 -3.44 0.65
CA CYS A 339 10.61 -4.62 0.33
C CYS A 339 10.18 -4.69 -1.14
N GLY A 340 10.29 -3.59 -1.89
CA GLY A 340 9.75 -3.49 -3.23
C GLY A 340 8.24 -3.25 -3.25
N ASN A 341 7.61 -3.51 -4.40
CA ASN A 341 6.18 -3.35 -4.56
C ASN A 341 5.43 -4.54 -3.94
N MET A 342 4.54 -4.26 -2.98
CA MET A 342 3.68 -5.26 -2.34
C MET A 342 2.22 -5.18 -2.87
N TYR A 343 2.01 -4.64 -4.07
CA TYR A 343 0.71 -4.44 -4.73
C TYR A 343 -0.37 -3.91 -3.78
N CYS A 344 -1.40 -4.70 -3.45
CA CYS A 344 -2.49 -4.27 -2.56
C CYS A 344 -2.01 -3.80 -1.18
N ALA A 345 -0.92 -4.37 -0.67
CA ALA A 345 -0.33 -3.96 0.60
C ALA A 345 0.54 -2.69 0.48
N SER A 346 0.90 -2.24 -0.72
CA SER A 346 1.90 -1.18 -0.92
C SER A 346 1.53 0.14 -0.24
N VAL A 347 0.35 0.67 -0.47
CA VAL A 347 -0.08 1.96 0.12
C VAL A 347 -0.30 1.84 1.64
N TRP A 348 -0.80 0.70 2.11
CA TRP A 348 -1.03 0.44 3.54
C TRP A 348 0.27 0.15 4.28
N GLY A 349 1.23 -0.51 3.64
CA GLY A 349 2.62 -0.61 4.09
C GLY A 349 3.31 0.76 4.16
N GLY A 350 2.97 1.66 3.24
CA GLY A 350 3.39 3.07 3.29
C GLY A 350 2.82 3.80 4.51
N LEU A 351 1.54 3.61 4.81
CA LEU A 351 0.94 4.17 6.03
C LEU A 351 1.56 3.57 7.31
N ALA A 352 1.75 2.25 7.35
CA ALA A 352 2.43 1.57 8.46
C ALA A 352 3.87 2.09 8.64
N SER A 353 4.60 2.27 7.52
CA SER A 353 5.95 2.87 7.52
C SER A 353 5.94 4.26 8.15
N LEU A 354 5.03 5.14 7.72
CA LEU A 354 4.87 6.49 8.26
C LEU A 354 4.66 6.47 9.77
N VAL A 355 3.68 5.69 10.24
CA VAL A 355 3.31 5.61 11.67
C VAL A 355 4.44 5.04 12.53
N SER A 356 5.29 4.18 11.95
CA SER A 356 6.41 3.57 12.67
C SER A 356 7.71 4.40 12.64
N HIS A 357 7.88 5.30 11.65
CA HIS A 357 9.09 6.13 11.52
C HIS A 357 8.93 7.54 12.09
N VAL A 358 7.70 8.00 12.31
CA VAL A 358 7.43 9.31 12.90
C VAL A 358 7.05 9.13 14.37
N ASP A 359 7.66 9.93 15.24
CA ASP A 359 7.33 9.93 16.67
C ASP A 359 5.82 10.13 16.87
N PRO A 360 5.14 9.30 17.67
CA PRO A 360 3.70 9.41 17.91
C PRO A 360 3.23 10.78 18.39
N ALA A 361 4.05 11.49 19.17
CA ALA A 361 3.73 12.85 19.62
C ALA A 361 3.69 13.85 18.45
N ASN A 362 4.52 13.64 17.42
CA ASN A 362 4.55 14.46 16.22
C ASN A 362 3.43 14.12 15.22
N LEU A 363 2.79 12.95 15.36
CA LEU A 363 1.67 12.55 14.52
C LEU A 363 0.31 13.08 15.02
N LEU A 364 0.17 13.33 16.32
CA LEU A 364 -1.09 13.78 16.89
C LEU A 364 -1.55 15.10 16.25
N GLY A 365 -2.81 15.15 15.83
CA GLY A 365 -3.42 16.29 15.13
C GLY A 365 -3.07 16.38 13.65
N LYS A 366 -2.19 15.54 13.14
CA LYS A 366 -1.71 15.59 11.75
C LYS A 366 -2.70 15.02 10.75
N ARG A 367 -2.66 15.58 9.54
CA ARG A 367 -3.46 15.16 8.38
C ARG A 367 -2.59 14.39 7.39
N ILE A 368 -3.03 13.19 7.03
CA ILE A 368 -2.32 12.30 6.12
C ILE A 368 -3.13 12.17 4.84
N GLY A 369 -2.56 12.58 3.70
CA GLY A 369 -3.12 12.28 2.37
C GLY A 369 -2.68 10.90 1.92
N LEU A 370 -3.56 10.16 1.24
CA LEU A 370 -3.28 8.82 0.77
C LEU A 370 -3.78 8.67 -0.67
N PHE A 371 -2.87 8.26 -1.57
CA PHE A 371 -3.18 7.92 -2.94
C PHE A 371 -2.99 6.44 -3.21
N SER A 372 -4.06 5.77 -3.59
CA SER A 372 -4.08 4.37 -4.00
C SER A 372 -4.36 4.24 -5.48
N TYR A 373 -3.69 3.29 -6.12
CA TYR A 373 -3.85 2.96 -7.53
C TYR A 373 -3.78 1.46 -7.74
N GLY A 374 -4.57 0.95 -8.66
CA GLY A 374 -4.46 -0.39 -9.22
C GLY A 374 -4.75 -0.33 -10.71
N SER A 375 -3.94 -1.05 -11.48
CA SER A 375 -4.09 -1.14 -12.94
C SER A 375 -5.45 -1.70 -13.37
N GLY A 376 -5.87 -1.40 -14.62
CA GLY A 376 -7.11 -1.86 -15.18
C GLY A 376 -8.23 -0.85 -15.38
N LEU A 377 -8.33 0.32 -14.75
CA LEU A 377 -7.66 0.84 -13.57
C LEU A 377 -8.65 1.39 -12.55
N ALA A 378 -8.22 1.45 -11.32
CA ALA A 378 -8.94 2.10 -10.24
C ALA A 378 -7.97 2.93 -9.39
N ALA A 379 -8.39 4.15 -9.00
CA ALA A 379 -7.59 5.01 -8.15
C ALA A 379 -8.48 5.82 -7.19
N SER A 380 -7.95 6.12 -6.01
CA SER A 380 -8.57 7.04 -5.08
C SER A 380 -7.53 7.87 -4.33
N PHE A 381 -7.87 9.13 -4.11
CA PHE A 381 -7.21 10.00 -3.15
C PHE A 381 -8.16 10.20 -1.97
N CYS A 382 -7.70 9.95 -0.76
CA CYS A 382 -8.44 10.18 0.48
C CYS A 382 -7.53 10.75 1.55
N SER A 383 -8.10 11.10 2.69
CA SER A 383 -7.31 11.62 3.81
C SER A 383 -7.73 11.04 5.15
N PHE A 384 -6.76 11.03 6.06
CA PHE A 384 -6.91 10.60 7.43
C PHE A 384 -6.47 11.72 8.37
N ARG A 385 -7.00 11.69 9.58
CA ARG A 385 -6.58 12.57 10.67
C ARG A 385 -6.19 11.74 11.88
N VAL A 386 -5.03 12.03 12.45
CA VAL A 386 -4.58 11.40 13.69
C VAL A 386 -5.20 12.17 14.85
N VAL A 387 -6.15 11.55 15.52
CA VAL A 387 -6.92 12.18 16.63
C VAL A 387 -6.61 11.56 17.99
N GLY A 388 -5.90 10.43 18.01
CA GLY A 388 -5.50 9.72 19.21
C GLY A 388 -4.05 9.25 19.16
N SER A 389 -3.57 8.64 20.25
CA SER A 389 -2.20 8.13 20.34
C SER A 389 -1.97 6.97 19.38
N THR A 390 -0.89 7.04 18.61
CA THR A 390 -0.40 5.96 17.74
C THR A 390 0.75 5.16 18.37
N GLU A 391 1.04 5.37 19.65
CA GLU A 391 2.19 4.77 20.35
C GLU A 391 2.15 3.23 20.32
N GLN A 392 0.99 2.62 20.62
CA GLN A 392 0.84 1.17 20.57
C GLN A 392 1.07 0.64 19.14
N ILE A 393 0.53 1.32 18.13
CA ILE A 393 0.70 0.94 16.73
C ILE A 393 2.18 1.01 16.34
N SER A 394 2.84 2.12 16.64
CA SER A 394 4.27 2.32 16.35
C SER A 394 5.14 1.26 17.03
N LYS A 395 4.87 0.95 18.31
CA LYS A 395 5.60 -0.07 19.08
C LYS A 395 5.41 -1.48 18.51
N VAL A 396 4.19 -1.85 18.12
CA VAL A 396 3.91 -3.19 17.54
C VAL A 396 4.55 -3.31 16.16
N LEU A 397 4.46 -2.28 15.35
CA LEU A 397 5.03 -2.27 14.01
C LEU A 397 6.55 -2.40 14.03
N ASP A 398 7.24 -1.60 14.84
CA ASP A 398 8.71 -1.57 14.98
C ASP A 398 9.46 -1.76 13.64
N ILE A 399 8.94 -1.13 12.58
CA ILE A 399 9.41 -1.31 11.20
C ILE A 399 10.89 -0.98 11.04
N PRO A 400 11.45 0.11 11.63
CA PRO A 400 12.87 0.41 11.50
C PRO A 400 13.77 -0.76 11.92
N ASN A 401 13.47 -1.41 13.03
CA ASN A 401 14.24 -2.56 13.50
C ASN A 401 13.94 -3.82 12.67
N ARG A 402 12.65 -4.10 12.40
CA ARG A 402 12.24 -5.30 11.65
C ARG A 402 12.79 -5.33 10.22
N LEU A 403 12.90 -4.20 9.55
CA LEU A 403 13.47 -4.12 8.20
C LEU A 403 14.98 -4.47 8.16
N VAL A 404 15.69 -4.28 9.27
CA VAL A 404 17.14 -4.50 9.36
C VAL A 404 17.47 -5.82 10.06
N ALA A 405 16.92 -6.05 11.26
CA ALA A 405 17.35 -7.13 12.14
C ALA A 405 16.72 -8.49 11.80
N SER A 406 15.48 -8.51 11.28
CA SER A 406 14.74 -9.75 11.06
C SER A 406 14.89 -10.33 9.65
N ARG A 407 15.74 -9.75 8.83
CA ARG A 407 15.84 -10.12 7.41
C ARG A 407 17.28 -10.45 7.02
N ARG A 408 17.43 -11.32 6.02
CA ARG A 408 18.73 -11.71 5.50
C ARG A 408 18.84 -11.48 4.00
N ALA A 409 20.01 -11.01 3.59
CA ALA A 409 20.38 -10.93 2.19
C ALA A 409 20.64 -12.31 1.61
N VAL A 410 20.21 -12.53 0.38
CA VAL A 410 20.55 -13.71 -0.41
C VAL A 410 21.10 -13.26 -1.78
N PRO A 411 21.96 -14.06 -2.42
CA PRO A 411 22.47 -13.71 -3.75
C PRO A 411 21.37 -13.80 -4.81
N PRO A 412 21.50 -13.08 -5.95
CA PRO A 412 20.50 -13.09 -7.03
C PRO A 412 20.19 -14.47 -7.60
N GLU A 413 21.16 -15.40 -7.60
CA GLU A 413 20.96 -16.79 -8.02
C GLU A 413 19.97 -17.54 -7.11
N ALA A 414 19.99 -17.26 -5.80
CA ALA A 414 19.01 -17.83 -4.87
C ALA A 414 17.61 -17.27 -5.13
N TYR A 415 17.50 -15.98 -5.49
CA TYR A 415 16.23 -15.40 -5.91
C TYR A 415 15.68 -16.09 -7.19
N ASP A 416 16.52 -16.31 -8.21
CA ASP A 416 16.12 -17.03 -9.42
C ASP A 416 15.65 -18.46 -9.08
N ALA A 417 16.42 -19.20 -8.26
CA ALA A 417 16.05 -20.56 -7.83
C ALA A 417 14.70 -20.58 -7.08
N MET A 418 14.41 -19.59 -6.24
CA MET A 418 13.14 -19.48 -5.55
C MET A 418 11.97 -19.14 -6.49
N CYS A 419 12.19 -18.33 -7.53
CA CYS A 419 11.20 -18.11 -8.57
C CYS A 419 10.86 -19.40 -9.32
N ASP A 420 11.87 -20.25 -9.57
CA ASP A 420 11.67 -21.56 -10.21
C ASP A 420 10.88 -22.52 -9.32
N LEU A 421 11.16 -22.54 -7.99
CA LEU A 421 10.35 -23.32 -7.03
C LEU A 421 8.90 -22.86 -7.03
N ARG A 422 8.63 -21.55 -6.99
CA ARG A 422 7.27 -21.01 -7.05
C ARG A 422 6.56 -21.42 -8.35
N LYS A 423 7.24 -21.29 -9.48
CA LYS A 423 6.70 -21.71 -10.80
C LYS A 423 6.36 -23.19 -10.80
N LYS A 424 7.19 -24.04 -10.17
CA LYS A 424 6.96 -25.47 -10.03
C LYS A 424 5.76 -25.77 -9.11
N ALA A 425 5.58 -25.00 -8.03
CA ALA A 425 4.51 -25.18 -7.06
C ALA A 425 3.16 -24.61 -7.51
N HIS A 426 3.17 -23.63 -8.42
CA HIS A 426 1.97 -22.90 -8.81
C HIS A 426 0.91 -23.82 -9.41
N LEU A 427 -0.29 -23.81 -8.84
CA LEU A 427 -1.45 -24.63 -9.23
C LEU A 427 -1.19 -26.16 -9.26
N GLN A 428 -0.21 -26.66 -8.50
CA GLN A 428 0.05 -28.09 -8.39
C GLN A 428 -0.81 -28.73 -7.29
N LYS A 429 -1.06 -30.03 -7.44
CA LYS A 429 -1.63 -30.92 -6.44
C LYS A 429 -0.60 -32.00 -6.06
N ASP A 430 -0.83 -32.74 -4.97
CA ASP A 430 0.11 -33.74 -4.46
C ASP A 430 1.53 -33.14 -4.31
N TYR A 431 1.59 -31.89 -3.80
CA TYR A 431 2.83 -31.12 -3.78
C TYR A 431 3.31 -30.90 -2.36
N LYS A 432 4.57 -31.22 -2.11
CA LYS A 432 5.28 -30.88 -0.89
C LYS A 432 6.32 -29.81 -1.21
N PRO A 433 6.23 -28.61 -0.60
CA PRO A 433 7.19 -27.56 -0.85
C PRO A 433 8.63 -27.99 -0.55
N GLU A 434 9.57 -27.54 -1.37
CA GLU A 434 11.00 -27.85 -1.30
C GLU A 434 11.79 -26.79 -0.54
N GLY A 435 11.23 -25.57 -0.39
CA GLY A 435 11.88 -24.48 0.34
C GLY A 435 12.16 -24.82 1.80
N GLU A 436 13.19 -24.22 2.37
CA GLU A 436 13.67 -24.50 3.71
C GLU A 436 12.86 -23.77 4.80
N VAL A 437 12.18 -24.51 5.67
CA VAL A 437 11.42 -23.95 6.80
C VAL A 437 12.32 -23.14 7.75
N SER A 438 13.62 -23.45 7.81
CA SER A 438 14.60 -22.69 8.62
C SER A 438 14.72 -21.24 8.22
N THR A 439 14.38 -20.89 6.98
CA THR A 439 14.44 -19.52 6.44
C THR A 439 13.26 -18.65 6.89
N ILE A 440 12.19 -19.25 7.39
CA ILE A 440 10.95 -18.59 7.78
C ILE A 440 11.06 -18.04 9.20
N LEU A 441 10.52 -16.85 9.43
CA LEU A 441 10.53 -16.22 10.75
C LEU A 441 9.62 -16.95 11.74
N PRO A 442 9.99 -17.02 13.03
CA PRO A 442 9.11 -17.56 14.07
C PRO A 442 7.74 -16.89 14.10
N GLY A 443 6.70 -17.66 14.38
CA GLY A 443 5.30 -17.20 14.39
C GLY A 443 4.73 -16.90 13.00
N THR A 444 5.37 -17.40 11.93
CA THR A 444 4.89 -17.26 10.55
C THR A 444 4.24 -18.56 10.10
N TYR A 445 3.06 -18.46 9.46
CA TYR A 445 2.44 -19.60 8.79
C TYR A 445 3.21 -19.93 7.51
N TYR A 446 3.36 -21.20 7.24
CA TYR A 446 3.98 -21.70 6.02
C TYR A 446 3.22 -22.88 5.45
N LEU A 447 3.32 -23.09 4.15
CA LEU A 447 2.69 -24.21 3.44
C LEU A 447 3.44 -25.51 3.75
N GLU A 448 2.73 -26.47 4.36
CA GLU A 448 3.24 -27.78 4.68
C GLU A 448 3.17 -28.73 3.49
N ASN A 449 1.98 -28.83 2.91
CA ASN A 449 1.69 -29.63 1.71
C ASN A 449 0.38 -29.22 1.03
N ILE A 450 0.21 -29.67 -0.19
CA ILE A 450 -1.02 -29.62 -0.98
C ILE A 450 -1.42 -31.05 -1.31
N ASP A 451 -2.68 -31.46 -1.01
CA ASP A 451 -3.15 -32.80 -1.29
C ASP A 451 -3.60 -33.02 -2.76
N ASP A 452 -4.11 -34.22 -3.06
CA ASP A 452 -4.59 -34.64 -4.38
C ASP A 452 -5.86 -33.88 -4.84
N MET A 453 -6.54 -33.19 -3.88
CA MET A 453 -7.71 -32.35 -4.13
C MET A 453 -7.38 -30.85 -4.06
N PHE A 454 -6.11 -30.46 -4.20
CA PHE A 454 -5.62 -29.08 -4.10
C PHE A 454 -5.85 -28.39 -2.73
N LYS A 455 -6.19 -29.15 -1.67
CA LYS A 455 -6.30 -28.55 -0.34
C LYS A 455 -4.93 -28.23 0.22
N ARG A 456 -4.78 -27.04 0.77
CA ARG A 456 -3.52 -26.51 1.31
C ARG A 456 -3.51 -26.62 2.83
N PHE A 457 -2.45 -27.14 3.37
CA PHE A 457 -2.24 -27.32 4.82
C PHE A 457 -1.09 -26.44 5.28
N TYR A 458 -1.31 -25.75 6.39
CA TYR A 458 -0.37 -24.78 6.93
C TYR A 458 0.03 -25.13 8.34
N SER A 459 1.31 -24.91 8.66
CA SER A 459 1.87 -24.98 10.01
C SER A 459 2.45 -23.62 10.41
N VAL A 460 2.66 -23.42 11.71
CA VAL A 460 3.29 -22.21 12.24
C VAL A 460 4.73 -22.53 12.61
N LYS A 461 5.66 -21.70 12.17
CA LYS A 461 7.08 -21.81 12.56
C LYS A 461 7.23 -21.51 14.05
N ALA A 462 7.75 -22.46 14.80
CA ALA A 462 8.10 -22.32 16.21
C ALA A 462 9.22 -21.28 16.44
#